data_286128c3dad5050d7f44435c0cdb3ce1
#
_entry.id   286128c3dad5050d7f44435c0cdb3ce1
#
_cell.length_a   1.000
_cell.length_b   1.000
_cell.length_c   1.000
_cell.angle_alpha   90.00
_cell.angle_beta   90.00
_cell.angle_gamma   90.00
#
_symmetry.space_group_name_H-M   'P 1'
#
loop_
_entity.id
_entity.type
_entity.pdbx_description
1 polymer ?
#
loop_
_entity_poly.entity_id
_entity_poly.type
_entity_poly.pdbx_seq_one_letter_code
_entity_poly.pdbx_strand_id
1 'polypeptide(L)'
;MNVTAIFKALSNEHRLQILLWLKDPQRYFAPERLSGPEETSVAGGVCVNAIVEKIGWTRPVVSTYLTVLKDAGLIRTERAGKWTYCFYQPESMAEFSTYLNSNF
;
A
#
# COMPACT_ATOMS: atom_id res chain seq x y z
N MET A 1 -7.95 15.49 3.50
CA MET A 1 -6.64 14.84 3.69
C MET A 1 -6.15 15.09 5.11
N ASN A 2 -5.73 14.03 5.81
CA ASN A 2 -5.16 14.19 7.16
C ASN A 2 -3.63 14.14 7.07
N VAL A 3 -3.02 15.32 7.01
CA VAL A 3 -1.57 15.46 6.81
C VAL A 3 -0.77 14.83 7.96
N THR A 4 -1.20 15.03 9.18
CA THR A 4 -0.50 14.47 10.36
C THR A 4 -0.52 12.93 10.32
N ALA A 5 -1.64 12.33 9.92
CA ALA A 5 -1.73 10.89 9.79
C ALA A 5 -0.79 10.37 8.70
N ILE A 6 -0.62 11.13 7.61
CA ILE A 6 0.31 10.76 6.53
C ILE A 6 1.75 10.82 7.04
N PHE A 7 2.15 11.90 7.70
CA PHE A 7 3.49 11.97 8.28
C PHE A 7 3.76 10.83 9.25
N LYS A 8 2.78 10.53 10.10
CA LYS A 8 2.91 9.44 11.06
C LYS A 8 3.06 8.08 10.35
N ALA A 9 2.26 7.85 9.31
CA ALA A 9 2.34 6.59 8.56
C ALA A 9 3.70 6.42 7.90
N LEU A 10 4.29 7.49 7.39
CA LEU A 10 5.58 7.47 6.71
C LEU A 10 6.79 7.51 7.65
N SER A 11 6.58 7.69 8.94
CA SER A 11 7.66 7.77 9.92
C SER A 11 8.22 6.41 10.36
N ASN A 12 7.83 5.34 9.71
CA ASN A 12 8.32 3.98 9.99
C ASN A 12 8.90 3.42 8.69
N GLU A 13 10.14 2.91 8.76
CA GLU A 13 10.85 2.45 7.57
C GLU A 13 10.13 1.29 6.85
N HIS A 14 9.47 0.41 7.59
CA HIS A 14 8.75 -0.72 6.98
C HIS A 14 7.49 -0.27 6.28
N ARG A 15 6.75 0.67 6.87
CA ARG A 15 5.57 1.23 6.22
C ARG A 15 5.94 2.01 4.96
N LEU A 16 7.00 2.81 5.04
CA LEU A 16 7.50 3.51 3.86
C LEU A 16 7.90 2.53 2.76
N GLN A 17 8.61 1.47 3.12
CA GLN A 17 9.04 0.46 2.15
C GLN A 17 7.84 -0.22 1.48
N ILE A 18 6.83 -0.59 2.26
CA ILE A 18 5.62 -1.19 1.71
C ILE A 18 4.95 -0.25 0.72
N LEU A 19 4.82 1.03 1.07
CA LEU A 19 4.20 2.01 0.20
C LEU A 19 4.94 2.14 -1.13
N LEU A 20 6.27 2.18 -1.08
CA LEU A 20 7.09 2.25 -2.30
C LEU A 20 6.94 1.00 -3.17
N TRP A 21 6.81 -0.18 -2.57
CA TRP A 21 6.53 -1.40 -3.32
C TRP A 21 5.16 -1.34 -4.01
N LEU A 22 4.15 -0.82 -3.32
CA LEU A 22 2.80 -0.73 -3.86
C LEU A 22 2.66 0.33 -4.94
N LYS A 23 3.53 1.33 -4.93
CA LYS A 23 3.57 2.36 -5.97
C LYS A 23 4.02 1.78 -7.32
N ASP A 24 4.92 0.81 -7.30
CA ASP A 24 5.47 0.20 -8.52
C ASP A 24 5.55 -1.32 -8.33
N PRO A 25 4.39 -1.98 -8.23
CA PRO A 25 4.36 -3.38 -7.84
C PRO A 25 5.03 -4.32 -8.86
N GLN A 26 5.00 -3.98 -10.14
CA GLN A 26 5.61 -4.80 -11.18
C GLN A 26 7.12 -4.88 -11.05
N ARG A 27 7.73 -3.86 -10.45
CA ARG A 27 9.17 -3.83 -10.21
C ARG A 27 9.59 -4.75 -9.06
N TYR A 28 8.72 -4.91 -8.06
CA TYR A 28 9.10 -5.55 -6.79
C TYR A 28 8.49 -6.92 -6.57
N PHE A 29 7.43 -7.27 -7.31
CA PHE A 29 6.72 -8.53 -7.13
C PHE A 29 6.67 -9.29 -8.45
N ALA A 30 6.78 -10.63 -8.35
CA ALA A 30 6.62 -11.50 -9.50
C ALA A 30 5.18 -11.40 -10.03
N PRO A 31 4.95 -11.55 -11.35
CA PRO A 31 3.62 -11.41 -11.94
C PRO A 31 2.55 -12.28 -11.29
N GLU A 32 2.89 -13.49 -10.86
CA GLU A 32 1.95 -14.41 -10.21
C GLU A 32 1.52 -13.95 -8.81
N ARG A 33 2.20 -12.93 -8.24
CA ARG A 33 1.84 -12.37 -6.93
C ARG A 33 0.93 -11.15 -7.06
N LEU A 34 0.66 -10.70 -8.28
CA LEU A 34 -0.26 -9.62 -8.57
C LEU A 34 -1.61 -10.20 -8.99
N SER A 35 -2.69 -9.44 -8.80
CA SER A 35 -4.01 -9.91 -9.21
C SER A 35 -4.08 -10.05 -10.74
N GLY A 36 -4.77 -11.11 -11.20
CA GLY A 36 -4.91 -11.40 -12.61
C GLY A 36 -5.87 -10.46 -13.34
N PRO A 37 -5.77 -10.39 -14.66
CA PRO A 37 -6.62 -9.51 -15.46
C PRO A 37 -8.11 -9.90 -15.46
N GLU A 38 -8.43 -11.15 -15.19
CA GLU A 38 -9.81 -11.61 -15.11
C GLU A 38 -10.55 -11.09 -13.87
N GLU A 39 -9.83 -10.59 -12.89
CA GLU A 39 -10.40 -10.01 -11.69
C GLU A 39 -10.24 -8.50 -11.72
N THR A 40 -11.03 -7.84 -12.56
CA THR A 40 -10.84 -6.43 -12.88
C THR A 40 -10.92 -5.50 -11.66
N SER A 41 -11.73 -5.83 -10.66
CA SER A 41 -11.85 -5.00 -9.47
C SER A 41 -10.57 -4.98 -8.61
N VAL A 42 -9.71 -6.00 -8.76
CA VAL A 42 -8.47 -6.12 -8.01
C VAL A 42 -7.23 -6.16 -8.92
N ALA A 43 -7.39 -5.86 -10.21
CA ALA A 43 -6.27 -5.84 -11.16
C ALA A 43 -5.22 -4.84 -10.72
N GLY A 44 -3.96 -5.25 -10.73
CA GLY A 44 -2.83 -4.42 -10.30
C GLY A 44 -2.61 -4.38 -8.79
N GLY A 45 -3.48 -5.02 -8.02
CA GLY A 45 -3.31 -5.09 -6.58
C GLY A 45 -2.28 -6.13 -6.15
N VAL A 46 -1.71 -5.94 -4.98
CA VAL A 46 -0.72 -6.85 -4.39
C VAL A 46 -1.36 -7.63 -3.25
N CYS A 47 -1.31 -8.94 -3.33
CA CYS A 47 -1.81 -9.82 -2.28
C CYS A 47 -1.06 -9.57 -0.96
N VAL A 48 -1.78 -9.49 0.14
CA VAL A 48 -1.17 -9.30 1.48
C VAL A 48 -0.10 -10.36 1.76
N ASN A 49 -0.33 -11.61 1.35
CA ASN A 49 0.66 -12.67 1.55
C ASN A 49 1.99 -12.37 0.85
N ALA A 50 1.96 -11.75 -0.32
CA ALA A 50 3.18 -11.37 -1.02
C ALA A 50 3.96 -10.32 -0.23
N ILE A 51 3.27 -9.38 0.40
CA ILE A 51 3.90 -8.36 1.24
C ILE A 51 4.52 -9.01 2.48
N VAL A 52 3.81 -9.91 3.13
CA VAL A 52 4.31 -10.64 4.30
C VAL A 52 5.60 -11.39 3.97
N GLU A 53 5.61 -12.13 2.86
CA GLU A 53 6.79 -12.87 2.42
C GLU A 53 7.97 -11.95 2.13
N LYS A 54 7.72 -10.86 1.44
CA LYS A 54 8.79 -9.96 1.01
C LYS A 54 9.42 -9.20 2.17
N ILE A 55 8.62 -8.74 3.12
CA ILE A 55 9.14 -7.95 4.23
C ILE A 55 9.77 -8.83 5.33
N GLY A 56 9.36 -10.09 5.40
CA GLY A 56 9.92 -11.02 6.37
C GLY A 56 9.40 -10.87 7.80
N TRP A 57 8.30 -10.17 7.99
CA TRP A 57 7.64 -10.00 9.28
C TRP A 57 6.42 -10.91 9.40
N THR A 58 5.91 -11.06 10.60
CA THR A 58 4.69 -11.85 10.83
C THR A 58 3.47 -11.16 10.23
N ARG A 59 2.45 -11.95 9.90
CA ARG A 59 1.21 -11.43 9.35
C ARG A 59 0.52 -10.40 10.26
N PRO A 60 0.41 -10.60 11.58
CA PRO A 60 -0.18 -9.58 12.44
C PRO A 60 0.55 -8.24 12.40
N VAL A 61 1.88 -8.25 12.35
CA VAL A 61 2.67 -7.01 12.27
C VAL A 61 2.43 -6.31 10.95
N VAL A 62 2.46 -7.05 9.83
CA VAL A 62 2.21 -6.48 8.51
C VAL A 62 0.78 -5.93 8.43
N SER A 63 -0.19 -6.64 8.98
CA SER A 63 -1.58 -6.18 9.04
C SER A 63 -1.70 -4.83 9.74
N THR A 64 -0.97 -4.65 10.84
CA THR A 64 -0.93 -3.38 11.57
C THR A 64 -0.33 -2.27 10.69
N TYR A 65 0.76 -2.55 9.98
CA TYR A 65 1.36 -1.59 9.06
C TYR A 65 0.39 -1.18 7.95
N LEU A 66 -0.30 -2.15 7.36
CA LEU A 66 -1.27 -1.88 6.30
C LEU A 66 -2.46 -1.06 6.81
N THR A 67 -2.92 -1.31 8.03
CA THR A 67 -3.99 -0.53 8.65
C THR A 67 -3.59 0.93 8.82
N VAL A 68 -2.36 1.19 9.28
CA VAL A 68 -1.87 2.56 9.43
C VAL A 68 -1.82 3.28 8.08
N LEU A 69 -1.31 2.63 7.04
CA LEU A 69 -1.27 3.20 5.69
C LEU A 69 -2.67 3.45 5.13
N LYS A 70 -3.59 2.51 5.34
CA LYS A 70 -4.97 2.62 4.89
C LYS A 70 -5.70 3.76 5.60
N ASP A 71 -5.55 3.88 6.91
CA ASP A 71 -6.22 4.92 7.69
C ASP A 71 -5.70 6.31 7.32
N ALA A 72 -4.46 6.41 6.87
CA ALA A 72 -3.89 7.65 6.35
C ALA A 72 -4.33 7.96 4.91
N GLY A 73 -5.07 7.06 4.27
CA GLY A 73 -5.55 7.23 2.90
C GLY A 73 -4.50 6.98 1.82
N LEU A 74 -3.35 6.41 2.18
CA LEU A 74 -2.26 6.19 1.22
C LEU A 74 -2.42 4.92 0.41
N ILE A 75 -3.17 3.96 0.92
CA ILE A 75 -3.54 2.74 0.22
C ILE A 75 -5.01 2.46 0.42
N ARG A 76 -5.57 1.61 -0.44
CA ARG A 76 -6.86 0.98 -0.21
C ARG A 76 -6.69 -0.52 -0.26
N THR A 77 -7.64 -1.25 0.28
CA THR A 77 -7.65 -2.71 0.24
C THR A 77 -8.96 -3.19 -0.34
N GLU A 78 -8.91 -4.29 -1.07
CA GLU A 78 -10.09 -4.95 -1.60
C GLU A 78 -9.98 -6.45 -1.40
N ARG A 79 -11.12 -7.07 -1.12
CA ARG A 79 -11.19 -8.50 -0.93
C ARG A 79 -11.75 -9.17 -2.17
N ALA A 80 -11.07 -10.23 -2.63
CA ALA A 80 -11.51 -11.07 -3.73
C ALA A 80 -11.44 -12.52 -3.24
N GLY A 81 -12.60 -13.14 -3.00
CA GLY A 81 -12.66 -14.45 -2.38
C GLY A 81 -12.06 -14.44 -0.98
N LYS A 82 -11.09 -15.30 -0.73
CA LYS A 82 -10.40 -15.39 0.57
C LYS A 82 -9.12 -14.53 0.63
N TRP A 83 -8.81 -13.82 -0.45
CA TRP A 83 -7.58 -13.02 -0.54
C TRP A 83 -7.87 -11.54 -0.39
N THR A 84 -6.93 -10.80 0.23
CA THR A 84 -6.98 -9.35 0.32
C THR A 84 -5.86 -8.77 -0.52
N TYR A 85 -6.17 -7.75 -1.32
CA TYR A 85 -5.23 -7.07 -2.20
C TYR A 85 -5.09 -5.62 -1.78
N CYS A 86 -3.87 -5.11 -1.88
CA CYS A 86 -3.54 -3.74 -1.51
C CYS A 86 -3.21 -2.93 -2.74
N PHE A 87 -3.65 -1.66 -2.76
CA PHE A 87 -3.48 -0.73 -3.88
C PHE A 87 -2.93 0.59 -3.38
N TYR A 88 -1.93 1.10 -4.09
CA TYR A 88 -1.45 2.46 -3.90
C TYR A 88 -2.53 3.46 -4.31
N GLN A 89 -2.62 4.59 -3.60
CA GLN A 89 -3.59 5.65 -3.89
C GLN A 89 -2.87 6.88 -4.46
N PRO A 90 -2.72 6.96 -5.80
CA PRO A 90 -1.95 8.05 -6.41
C PRO A 90 -2.55 9.44 -6.17
N GLU A 91 -3.88 9.55 -6.10
CA GLU A 91 -4.54 10.83 -5.85
C GLU A 91 -4.18 11.40 -4.48
N SER A 92 -4.12 10.55 -3.47
CA SER A 92 -3.77 10.97 -2.11
C SER A 92 -2.33 11.44 -2.05
N MET A 93 -1.43 10.76 -2.74
CA MET A 93 -0.02 11.16 -2.77
C MET A 93 0.18 12.45 -3.57
N ALA A 94 -0.56 12.65 -4.65
CA ALA A 94 -0.51 13.89 -5.41
C ALA A 94 -0.96 15.09 -4.56
N GLU A 95 -2.04 14.90 -3.81
CA GLU A 95 -2.55 15.92 -2.89
C GLU A 95 -1.54 16.24 -1.79
N PHE A 96 -0.91 15.22 -1.22
CA PHE A 96 0.12 15.38 -0.21
C PHE A 96 1.35 16.10 -0.77
N SER A 97 1.76 15.77 -1.98
CA SER A 97 2.87 16.43 -2.67
C SER A 97 2.59 17.93 -2.85
N THR A 98 1.36 18.27 -3.26
CA THR A 98 0.93 19.67 -3.38
C THR A 98 1.01 20.38 -2.04
N TYR A 99 0.55 19.73 -0.98
CA TYR A 99 0.65 20.28 0.38
C TYR A 99 2.11 20.59 0.76
N LEU A 100 3.02 19.65 0.51
CA LEU A 100 4.44 19.83 0.81
C LEU A 100 5.03 21.00 0.05
N ASN A 101 4.75 21.09 -1.24
CA ASN A 101 5.26 22.16 -2.09
C ASN A 101 4.72 23.55 -1.69
N SER A 102 3.49 23.60 -1.17
CA SER A 102 2.87 24.86 -0.77
C SER A 102 3.29 25.34 0.61
N ASN A 103 3.75 24.44 1.50
CA ASN A 103 4.01 24.76 2.90
C ASN A 103 5.50 24.62 3.30
N PHE A 104 6.30 23.98 2.49
CA PHE A 104 7.72 23.78 2.71
C PHE A 104 8.54 24.20 1.50
#